data_e606860cbe2695e539a208c26abd827f
#
_entry.id   e606860cbe2695e539a208c26abd827f
#
_cell.length_a   1.000
_cell.length_b   1.000
_cell.length_c   1.000
_cell.angle_alpha   90.00
_cell.angle_beta   90.00
_cell.angle_gamma   90.00
#
_symmetry.space_group_name_H-M   'P 1'
#
loop_
_entity.id
_entity.type
_entity.pdbx_description
1 polymer ?
#
loop_
_entity_poly.entity_id
_entity_poly.type
_entity_poly.pdbx_seq_one_letter_code
_entity_poly.pdbx_strand_id
1 'polypeptide(L)'
;KMMTEYCRRLENALVELVGDSLENCIPAQLGYSHARAGFAMNRRLKNPDPNGEPFLNHPNPDGPVDHDVPVLQVTWKNPARRAILFGYACHNTTLFVNQFAGDYAGYAQSFLERDHKGTTALFLNGCSGDQNGFPRGTIELSRRHGRTLASAVEAAMQNRQVSVRGPLSVALDRVQIDYQAPPTRKQLEAYLAGKPAPFKSYELSRTHARRLLRQLTRGHKLRTTYDFP
;
A
#
# COMPACT_ATOMS: atom_id res chain seq x y z
N LYS A 1 -21.42 -14.64 8.53
CA LYS A 1 -20.81 -16.00 8.56
C LYS A 1 -19.68 -16.14 7.54
N MET A 2 -19.92 -15.92 6.24
CA MET A 2 -18.91 -16.08 5.16
C MET A 2 -17.64 -15.24 5.40
N MET A 3 -17.75 -13.96 5.75
CA MET A 3 -16.60 -13.10 6.03
C MET A 3 -15.78 -13.60 7.23
N THR A 4 -16.42 -13.99 8.31
CA THR A 4 -15.74 -14.53 9.51
C THR A 4 -15.01 -15.84 9.19
N GLU A 5 -15.60 -16.70 8.38
CA GLU A 5 -14.99 -17.95 7.92
C GLU A 5 -13.78 -17.68 7.03
N TYR A 6 -13.89 -16.72 6.12
CA TYR A 6 -12.77 -16.28 5.27
C TYR A 6 -11.59 -15.73 6.11
N CYS A 7 -11.88 -14.83 7.07
CA CYS A 7 -10.83 -14.26 7.93
C CYS A 7 -10.09 -15.35 8.72
N ARG A 8 -10.84 -16.32 9.29
CA ARG A 8 -10.22 -17.43 10.03
C ARG A 8 -9.32 -18.31 9.14
N ARG A 9 -9.78 -18.63 7.93
CA ARG A 9 -8.96 -19.41 6.98
C ARG A 9 -7.70 -18.65 6.56
N LEU A 10 -7.83 -17.34 6.32
CA LEU A 10 -6.68 -16.50 5.97
C LEU A 10 -5.68 -16.42 7.13
N GLU A 11 -6.15 -16.23 8.36
CA GLU A 11 -5.32 -16.20 9.56
C GLU A 11 -4.53 -17.51 9.73
N ASN A 12 -5.21 -18.66 9.64
CA ASN A 12 -4.56 -19.96 9.72
C ASN A 12 -3.52 -20.16 8.61
N ALA A 13 -3.86 -19.83 7.35
CA ALA A 13 -2.95 -19.95 6.23
C ALA A 13 -1.70 -19.07 6.37
N LEU A 14 -1.84 -17.88 6.96
CA LEU A 14 -0.70 -17.00 7.24
C LEU A 14 0.19 -17.57 8.34
N VAL A 15 -0.38 -18.14 9.40
CA VAL A 15 0.39 -18.79 10.48
C VAL A 15 1.15 -19.99 9.94
N GLU A 16 0.51 -20.86 9.16
CA GLU A 16 1.13 -22.01 8.52
C GLU A 16 2.26 -21.58 7.59
N LEU A 17 2.01 -20.58 6.72
CA LEU A 17 3.01 -20.06 5.78
C LEU A 17 4.26 -19.54 6.50
N VAL A 18 4.09 -18.82 7.61
CA VAL A 18 5.23 -18.32 8.41
C VAL A 18 5.98 -19.47 9.05
N GLY A 19 5.28 -20.48 9.60
CA GLY A 19 5.88 -21.70 10.16
C GLY A 19 6.73 -22.43 9.13
N ASP A 20 6.14 -22.76 7.99
CA ASP A 20 6.81 -23.43 6.87
C ASP A 20 8.05 -22.65 6.38
N SER A 21 7.93 -21.31 6.33
CA SER A 21 9.04 -20.45 5.90
C SER A 21 10.22 -20.51 6.88
N LEU A 22 9.95 -20.54 8.17
CA LEU A 22 10.99 -20.63 9.22
C LEU A 22 11.68 -22.00 9.22
N GLU A 23 10.93 -23.09 9.04
CA GLU A 23 11.47 -24.44 8.97
C GLU A 23 12.33 -24.68 7.71
N ASN A 24 12.03 -23.98 6.62
CA ASN A 24 12.73 -24.11 5.34
C ASN A 24 13.76 -23.01 5.07
N CYS A 25 14.22 -22.30 6.11
CA CYS A 25 15.28 -21.30 5.95
C CYS A 25 16.59 -21.94 5.49
N ILE A 26 17.19 -21.36 4.47
CA ILE A 26 18.52 -21.77 3.96
C ILE A 26 19.44 -20.55 3.85
N PRO A 27 20.76 -20.73 4.00
CA PRO A 27 21.72 -19.64 3.89
C PRO A 27 21.65 -18.94 2.52
N ALA A 28 21.61 -17.61 2.53
CA ALA A 28 21.55 -16.77 1.35
C ALA A 28 22.48 -15.56 1.49
N GLN A 29 22.80 -14.95 0.35
CA GLN A 29 23.47 -13.66 0.29
C GLN A 29 22.47 -12.58 -0.09
N LEU A 30 22.58 -11.41 0.54
CA LEU A 30 21.73 -10.27 0.29
C LEU A 30 22.54 -9.14 -0.34
N GLY A 31 22.04 -8.60 -1.45
CA GLY A 31 22.59 -7.43 -2.12
C GLY A 31 21.52 -6.37 -2.30
N TYR A 32 21.84 -5.13 -1.96
CA TYR A 32 20.96 -3.99 -2.11
C TYR A 32 21.44 -3.07 -3.21
N SER A 33 20.53 -2.59 -4.01
CA SER A 33 20.72 -1.54 -5.00
C SER A 33 19.44 -0.78 -5.24
N HIS A 34 19.47 0.25 -6.07
CA HIS A 34 18.27 0.98 -6.44
C HIS A 34 18.38 1.55 -7.86
N ALA A 35 17.23 1.87 -8.44
CA ALA A 35 17.06 2.58 -9.71
C ALA A 35 15.87 3.56 -9.59
N ARG A 36 15.34 4.03 -10.72
CA ARG A 36 14.23 4.97 -10.74
C ARG A 36 13.19 4.56 -11.80
N ALA A 37 11.91 4.76 -11.47
CA ALA A 37 10.79 4.64 -12.40
C ALA A 37 9.95 5.93 -12.37
N GLY A 38 9.61 6.48 -13.51
CA GLY A 38 9.06 7.83 -13.61
C GLY A 38 7.55 7.92 -13.88
N PHE A 39 6.75 6.87 -13.59
CA PHE A 39 5.31 6.90 -13.86
C PHE A 39 4.45 7.29 -12.65
N ALA A 40 5.00 7.37 -11.44
CA ALA A 40 4.29 7.92 -10.30
C ALA A 40 4.08 9.43 -10.46
N MET A 41 2.90 9.89 -10.08
CA MET A 41 2.48 11.28 -10.14
C MET A 41 1.82 11.66 -8.81
N ASN A 42 2.20 12.79 -8.22
CA ASN A 42 1.48 13.32 -7.07
C ASN A 42 0.01 13.51 -7.41
N ARG A 43 -0.87 13.20 -6.46
CA ARG A 43 -2.33 13.26 -6.64
C ARG A 43 -3.04 14.23 -5.70
N ARG A 44 -2.31 15.10 -5.03
CA ARG A 44 -2.83 16.08 -4.07
C ARG A 44 -2.84 17.46 -4.71
N LEU A 45 -3.72 17.65 -5.71
CA LEU A 45 -3.91 18.96 -6.31
C LEU A 45 -4.69 19.85 -5.33
N LYS A 46 -4.17 21.04 -5.04
CA LYS A 46 -4.88 22.00 -4.17
C LYS A 46 -6.25 22.34 -4.76
N ASN A 47 -7.27 22.24 -3.94
CA ASN A 47 -8.63 22.58 -4.35
C ASN A 47 -8.78 24.10 -4.45
N PRO A 48 -9.23 24.65 -5.58
CA PRO A 48 -9.50 26.09 -5.71
C PRO A 48 -10.73 26.54 -4.92
N ASP A 49 -11.67 25.62 -4.58
CA ASP A 49 -12.82 25.94 -3.74
C ASP A 49 -12.42 25.98 -2.26
N PRO A 50 -12.44 27.17 -1.59
CA PRO A 50 -12.07 27.30 -0.18
C PRO A 50 -13.05 26.61 0.77
N ASN A 51 -14.26 26.28 0.30
CA ASN A 51 -15.28 25.59 1.08
C ASN A 51 -15.27 24.06 0.85
N GLY A 52 -14.50 23.58 -0.12
CA GLY A 52 -14.35 22.18 -0.46
C GLY A 52 -13.28 21.48 0.38
N GLU A 53 -12.97 20.25 -0.03
CA GLU A 53 -11.82 19.51 0.53
C GLU A 53 -10.51 20.23 0.20
N PRO A 54 -9.51 20.24 1.10
CA PRO A 54 -8.24 20.94 0.87
C PRO A 54 -7.51 20.51 -0.40
N PHE A 55 -7.64 19.24 -0.77
CA PHE A 55 -6.99 18.64 -1.93
C PHE A 55 -7.95 17.79 -2.72
N LEU A 56 -7.83 17.87 -4.04
CA LEU A 56 -8.50 16.99 -5.00
C LEU A 56 -7.59 15.81 -5.34
N ASN A 57 -8.19 14.65 -5.58
CA ASN A 57 -7.44 13.48 -6.09
C ASN A 57 -7.25 13.60 -7.61
N HIS A 58 -6.44 14.57 -8.02
CA HIS A 58 -6.07 14.86 -9.40
C HIS A 58 -4.56 14.95 -9.57
N PRO A 59 -4.02 14.71 -10.77
CA PRO A 59 -2.60 14.88 -11.04
C PRO A 59 -2.10 16.27 -10.63
N ASN A 60 -1.01 16.28 -9.87
CA ASN A 60 -0.32 17.50 -9.44
C ASN A 60 1.16 17.40 -9.84
N PRO A 61 1.55 17.88 -11.04
CA PRO A 61 2.92 17.79 -11.52
C PRO A 61 3.95 18.53 -10.65
N ASP A 62 3.51 19.54 -9.91
CA ASP A 62 4.37 20.36 -9.04
C ASP A 62 4.49 19.77 -7.61
N GLY A 63 3.75 18.70 -7.31
CA GLY A 63 3.79 18.04 -6.01
C GLY A 63 4.99 17.10 -5.87
N PRO A 64 5.42 16.82 -4.63
CA PRO A 64 6.52 15.89 -4.38
C PRO A 64 6.18 14.48 -4.86
N VAL A 65 7.16 13.81 -5.45
CA VAL A 65 7.06 12.42 -5.94
C VAL A 65 8.30 11.64 -5.55
N ASP A 66 8.12 10.43 -5.05
CA ASP A 66 9.20 9.47 -4.85
C ASP A 66 9.24 8.50 -6.03
N HIS A 67 10.28 8.61 -6.84
CA HIS A 67 10.54 7.75 -8.00
C HIS A 67 11.56 6.63 -7.72
N ASP A 68 12.04 6.49 -6.49
CA ASP A 68 13.02 5.48 -6.16
C ASP A 68 12.43 4.06 -6.26
N VAL A 69 13.26 3.14 -6.73
CA VAL A 69 12.96 1.72 -6.84
C VAL A 69 14.04 0.96 -6.08
N PRO A 70 13.88 0.80 -4.75
CA PRO A 70 14.80 -0.02 -3.96
C PRO A 70 14.65 -1.49 -4.33
N VAL A 71 15.78 -2.20 -4.44
CA VAL A 71 15.85 -3.61 -4.82
C VAL A 71 16.75 -4.36 -3.87
N LEU A 72 16.22 -5.39 -3.25
CA LEU A 72 16.95 -6.38 -2.47
C LEU A 72 16.99 -7.70 -3.24
N GLN A 73 18.19 -8.09 -3.64
CA GLN A 73 18.42 -9.39 -4.28
C GLN A 73 18.79 -10.43 -3.23
N VAL A 74 18.16 -11.58 -3.30
CA VAL A 74 18.48 -12.77 -2.50
C VAL A 74 19.01 -13.84 -3.42
N THR A 75 20.24 -14.28 -3.17
CA THR A 75 20.92 -15.31 -3.96
C THR A 75 21.37 -16.46 -3.07
N TRP A 76 21.22 -17.67 -3.59
CA TRP A 76 21.64 -18.91 -2.93
C TRP A 76 22.85 -19.53 -3.64
N LYS A 77 23.44 -20.57 -3.04
CA LYS A 77 24.51 -21.34 -3.67
C LYS A 77 24.08 -21.92 -5.04
N ASN A 78 22.82 -22.29 -5.17
CA ASN A 78 22.25 -22.66 -6.47
C ASN A 78 21.93 -21.39 -7.26
N PRO A 79 22.68 -21.02 -8.31
CA PRO A 79 22.48 -19.79 -9.05
C PRO A 79 21.20 -19.80 -9.90
N ALA A 80 20.57 -20.96 -10.10
CA ALA A 80 19.30 -21.08 -10.80
C ALA A 80 18.10 -20.60 -9.96
N ARG A 81 18.29 -20.35 -8.66
CA ARG A 81 17.24 -19.83 -7.77
C ARG A 81 17.62 -18.43 -7.28
N ARG A 82 16.65 -17.55 -7.31
CA ARG A 82 16.80 -16.15 -6.89
C ARG A 82 15.48 -15.63 -6.34
N ALA A 83 15.53 -14.73 -5.38
CA ALA A 83 14.40 -13.88 -5.06
C ALA A 83 14.78 -12.41 -5.19
N ILE A 84 13.82 -11.59 -5.59
CA ILE A 84 13.97 -10.16 -5.75
C ILE A 84 12.82 -9.51 -5.00
N LEU A 85 13.13 -8.76 -3.94
CA LEU A 85 12.18 -7.87 -3.28
C LEU A 85 12.43 -6.46 -3.80
N PHE A 86 11.41 -5.82 -4.37
CA PHE A 86 11.52 -4.48 -4.89
C PHE A 86 10.36 -3.60 -4.42
N GLY A 87 10.63 -2.33 -4.25
CA GLY A 87 9.64 -1.35 -3.76
C GLY A 87 9.32 -0.28 -4.78
N TYR A 88 8.15 0.36 -4.62
CA TYR A 88 7.80 1.60 -5.31
C TYR A 88 6.71 2.35 -4.54
N ALA A 89 6.88 3.68 -4.40
CA ALA A 89 5.95 4.52 -3.65
C ALA A 89 4.81 5.03 -4.54
N CYS A 90 3.98 4.12 -5.04
CA CYS A 90 2.86 4.47 -5.91
C CYS A 90 1.66 3.56 -5.66
N HIS A 91 0.46 4.11 -5.58
CA HIS A 91 -0.76 3.31 -5.44
C HIS A 91 -0.94 2.34 -6.61
N ASN A 92 -1.28 1.09 -6.30
CA ASN A 92 -1.70 0.07 -7.28
C ASN A 92 -3.14 0.32 -7.74
N THR A 93 -3.37 1.47 -8.35
CA THR A 93 -4.69 1.93 -8.80
C THR A 93 -4.64 2.54 -10.20
N THR A 94 -3.84 1.94 -11.09
CA THR A 94 -3.91 2.24 -12.52
C THR A 94 -5.26 1.77 -13.09
N LEU A 95 -5.79 0.69 -12.53
CA LEU A 95 -7.06 0.09 -12.94
C LEU A 95 -8.22 0.50 -12.01
N PHE A 96 -9.42 0.65 -12.60
CA PHE A 96 -10.70 0.88 -11.91
C PHE A 96 -11.66 -0.24 -12.31
N VAL A 97 -11.34 -1.47 -11.90
CA VAL A 97 -12.11 -2.66 -12.28
C VAL A 97 -12.61 -3.40 -11.03
N ASN A 98 -13.78 -4.03 -11.14
CA ASN A 98 -14.35 -4.88 -10.10
C ASN A 98 -13.88 -6.34 -10.28
N GLN A 99 -12.58 -6.53 -10.51
CA GLN A 99 -11.94 -7.82 -10.72
C GLN A 99 -10.65 -7.89 -9.90
N PHE A 100 -10.24 -9.10 -9.54
CA PHE A 100 -8.92 -9.31 -8.93
C PHE A 100 -7.84 -9.01 -9.96
N ALA A 101 -6.97 -8.08 -9.63
CA ALA A 101 -5.85 -7.69 -10.48
C ALA A 101 -4.65 -7.28 -9.61
N GLY A 102 -3.46 -7.66 -10.02
CA GLY A 102 -2.21 -7.23 -9.38
C GLY A 102 -1.76 -5.83 -9.80
N ASP A 103 -2.53 -5.17 -10.69
CA ASP A 103 -2.19 -3.88 -11.28
C ASP A 103 -0.76 -3.86 -11.84
N TYR A 104 -0.11 -2.70 -11.93
CA TYR A 104 1.26 -2.58 -12.46
C TYR A 104 2.27 -3.43 -11.68
N ALA A 105 2.11 -3.58 -10.37
CA ALA A 105 3.00 -4.39 -9.54
C ALA A 105 2.96 -5.88 -9.94
N GLY A 106 1.77 -6.43 -10.13
CA GLY A 106 1.60 -7.81 -10.59
C GLY A 106 2.18 -8.03 -11.99
N TYR A 107 2.04 -7.06 -12.90
CA TYR A 107 2.71 -7.13 -14.21
C TYR A 107 4.23 -7.08 -14.07
N ALA A 108 4.77 -6.21 -13.20
CA ALA A 108 6.22 -6.14 -12.97
C ALA A 108 6.77 -7.48 -12.45
N GLN A 109 6.12 -8.08 -11.46
CA GLN A 109 6.47 -9.41 -10.94
C GLN A 109 6.46 -10.45 -12.07
N SER A 110 5.37 -10.51 -12.83
CA SER A 110 5.24 -11.48 -13.95
C SER A 110 6.32 -11.31 -15.02
N PHE A 111 6.71 -10.07 -15.32
CA PHE A 111 7.80 -9.81 -16.27
C PHE A 111 9.14 -10.26 -15.73
N LEU A 112 9.47 -9.94 -14.49
CA LEU A 112 10.72 -10.35 -13.85
C LEU A 112 10.85 -11.87 -13.77
N GLU A 113 9.81 -12.57 -13.37
CA GLU A 113 9.80 -14.04 -13.26
C GLU A 113 9.88 -14.74 -14.63
N ARG A 114 9.23 -14.14 -15.64
CA ARG A 114 9.30 -14.66 -17.02
C ARG A 114 10.70 -14.49 -17.63
N ASP A 115 11.28 -13.30 -17.45
CA ASP A 115 12.52 -12.90 -18.12
C ASP A 115 13.75 -13.43 -17.36
N HIS A 116 13.61 -13.74 -16.06
CA HIS A 116 14.64 -14.32 -15.19
C HIS A 116 14.17 -15.65 -14.59
N LYS A 117 14.31 -16.74 -15.32
CA LYS A 117 13.86 -18.08 -14.87
C LYS A 117 14.43 -18.46 -13.51
N GLY A 118 13.61 -19.06 -12.66
CA GLY A 118 13.97 -19.44 -11.29
C GLY A 118 13.96 -18.27 -10.28
N THR A 119 13.50 -17.10 -10.70
CA THR A 119 13.31 -15.94 -9.83
C THR A 119 11.90 -15.95 -9.25
N THR A 120 11.79 -15.63 -7.95
CA THR A 120 10.54 -15.21 -7.30
C THR A 120 10.61 -13.70 -7.09
N ALA A 121 9.66 -12.95 -7.65
CA ALA A 121 9.59 -11.51 -7.55
C ALA A 121 8.54 -11.08 -6.52
N LEU A 122 8.93 -10.27 -5.55
CA LEU A 122 8.09 -9.78 -4.45
C LEU A 122 8.03 -8.26 -4.51
N PHE A 123 6.82 -7.71 -4.49
CA PHE A 123 6.60 -6.27 -4.48
C PHE A 123 6.26 -5.76 -3.09
N LEU A 124 6.90 -4.66 -2.69
CA LEU A 124 6.60 -3.92 -1.46
C LEU A 124 6.10 -2.52 -1.82
N ASN A 125 4.88 -2.21 -1.41
CA ASN A 125 4.34 -0.87 -1.60
C ASN A 125 4.98 0.12 -0.62
N GLY A 126 5.61 1.15 -1.13
CA GLY A 126 6.19 2.23 -0.33
C GLY A 126 5.15 3.24 0.16
N CYS A 127 5.60 4.42 0.58
CA CYS A 127 4.75 5.51 1.05
C CYS A 127 3.96 6.14 -0.10
N SER A 128 2.92 5.46 -0.55
CA SER A 128 2.18 5.76 -1.78
C SER A 128 0.94 6.66 -1.59
N GLY A 129 0.68 7.15 -0.36
CA GLY A 129 -0.57 7.82 -0.01
C GLY A 129 -0.92 9.04 -0.85
N ASP A 130 0.05 9.69 -1.43
CA ASP A 130 -0.09 10.91 -2.24
C ASP A 130 0.26 10.71 -3.73
N GLN A 131 0.50 9.46 -4.18
CA GLN A 131 0.97 9.18 -5.54
C GLN A 131 0.13 8.11 -6.24
N ASN A 132 -0.21 8.36 -7.50
CA ASN A 132 -0.85 7.40 -8.41
C ASN A 132 0.02 7.16 -9.65
N GLY A 133 -0.11 5.99 -10.26
CA GLY A 133 0.40 5.77 -11.62
C GLY A 133 -0.32 6.69 -12.62
N PHE A 134 0.44 7.35 -13.50
CA PHE A 134 -0.13 8.25 -14.50
C PHE A 134 0.58 8.10 -15.88
N PRO A 135 -0.18 8.07 -16.97
CA PRO A 135 -1.64 8.00 -17.11
C PRO A 135 -2.22 6.69 -16.57
N ARG A 136 -3.54 6.63 -16.34
CA ARG A 136 -4.22 5.46 -15.77
C ARG A 136 -5.60 5.22 -16.35
N GLY A 137 -6.22 4.09 -16.06
CA GLY A 137 -7.60 3.75 -16.42
C GLY A 137 -7.72 2.56 -17.37
N THR A 138 -6.61 2.01 -17.90
CA THR A 138 -6.66 0.86 -18.83
C THR A 138 -5.68 -0.23 -18.45
N ILE A 139 -5.99 -1.47 -18.84
CA ILE A 139 -5.10 -2.63 -18.68
C ILE A 139 -3.76 -2.39 -19.37
N GLU A 140 -3.78 -1.78 -20.54
CA GLU A 140 -2.60 -1.44 -21.34
C GLU A 140 -1.64 -0.54 -20.57
N LEU A 141 -2.16 0.50 -19.93
CA LEU A 141 -1.38 1.41 -19.09
C LEU A 141 -0.80 0.70 -17.87
N SER A 142 -1.60 -0.12 -17.21
CA SER A 142 -1.12 -0.93 -16.08
C SER A 142 0.03 -1.85 -16.49
N ARG A 143 -0.10 -2.54 -17.62
CA ARG A 143 0.94 -3.38 -18.18
C ARG A 143 2.20 -2.60 -18.56
N ARG A 144 2.04 -1.41 -19.16
CA ARG A 144 3.14 -0.52 -19.51
C ARG A 144 3.90 -0.03 -18.28
N HIS A 145 3.19 0.40 -17.25
CA HIS A 145 3.81 0.78 -15.97
C HIS A 145 4.54 -0.40 -15.33
N GLY A 146 3.94 -1.60 -15.36
CA GLY A 146 4.60 -2.82 -14.89
C GLY A 146 5.89 -3.11 -15.64
N ARG A 147 5.93 -2.92 -16.97
CA ARG A 147 7.17 -3.07 -17.75
C ARG A 147 8.21 -2.01 -17.37
N THR A 148 7.79 -0.76 -17.21
CA THR A 148 8.68 0.31 -16.76
C THR A 148 9.30 0.01 -15.41
N LEU A 149 8.51 -0.50 -14.45
CA LEU A 149 9.01 -0.87 -13.12
C LEU A 149 9.94 -2.08 -13.20
N ALA A 150 9.60 -3.12 -13.96
CA ALA A 150 10.47 -4.30 -14.17
C ALA A 150 11.82 -3.89 -14.76
N SER A 151 11.83 -3.00 -15.77
CA SER A 151 13.07 -2.51 -16.37
C SER A 151 13.92 -1.69 -15.37
N ALA A 152 13.30 -0.92 -14.48
CA ALA A 152 14.01 -0.23 -13.40
C ALA A 152 14.64 -1.24 -12.42
N VAL A 153 13.92 -2.30 -12.05
CA VAL A 153 14.45 -3.39 -11.21
C VAL A 153 15.63 -4.08 -11.92
N GLU A 154 15.50 -4.39 -13.20
CA GLU A 154 16.59 -4.99 -14.01
C GLU A 154 17.83 -4.09 -14.04
N ALA A 155 17.66 -2.79 -14.21
CA ALA A 155 18.75 -1.81 -14.13
C ALA A 155 19.41 -1.81 -12.74
N ALA A 156 18.61 -1.83 -11.67
CA ALA A 156 19.14 -1.92 -10.31
C ALA A 156 19.93 -3.21 -10.08
N MET A 157 19.48 -4.35 -10.64
CA MET A 157 20.16 -5.63 -10.52
C MET A 157 21.56 -5.63 -11.18
N GLN A 158 21.77 -4.81 -12.19
CA GLN A 158 23.04 -4.65 -12.89
C GLN A 158 23.98 -3.62 -12.21
N ASN A 159 23.45 -2.78 -11.35
CA ASN A 159 24.24 -1.82 -10.60
C ASN A 159 25.11 -2.52 -9.55
N ARG A 160 26.14 -1.80 -9.05
CA ARG A 160 26.95 -2.26 -7.92
C ARG A 160 26.06 -2.54 -6.72
N GLN A 161 26.05 -3.80 -6.28
CA GLN A 161 25.31 -4.21 -5.10
C GLN A 161 26.05 -3.84 -3.81
N VAL A 162 25.31 -3.28 -2.85
CA VAL A 162 25.78 -3.14 -1.47
C VAL A 162 25.44 -4.42 -0.72
N SER A 163 26.46 -5.11 -0.20
CA SER A 163 26.23 -6.34 0.59
C SER A 163 25.49 -6.02 1.89
N VAL A 164 24.35 -6.66 2.10
CA VAL A 164 23.57 -6.54 3.34
C VAL A 164 23.93 -7.72 4.25
N ARG A 165 24.35 -7.40 5.48
CA ARG A 165 24.78 -8.41 6.48
C ARG A 165 24.10 -8.16 7.82
N GLY A 166 23.82 -9.25 8.54
CA GLY A 166 23.22 -9.19 9.87
C GLY A 166 24.17 -8.76 10.98
N PRO A 167 23.70 -8.75 12.23
CA PRO A 167 22.38 -9.21 12.62
C PRO A 167 21.23 -8.27 12.24
N LEU A 168 20.04 -8.82 12.00
CA LEU A 168 18.82 -8.04 11.87
C LEU A 168 18.36 -7.60 13.26
N SER A 169 18.22 -6.29 13.45
CA SER A 169 17.63 -5.72 14.66
C SER A 169 16.24 -5.19 14.33
N VAL A 170 15.30 -5.49 15.19
CA VAL A 170 13.92 -5.01 15.06
C VAL A 170 13.49 -4.30 16.33
N ALA A 171 12.68 -3.26 16.17
CA ALA A 171 12.02 -2.57 17.27
C ALA A 171 10.57 -2.32 16.89
N LEU A 172 9.67 -2.43 17.85
CA LEU A 172 8.27 -2.07 17.71
C LEU A 172 7.93 -1.09 18.83
N ASP A 173 7.42 0.06 18.46
CA ASP A 173 6.90 1.05 19.40
C ASP A 173 5.44 1.33 19.09
N ARG A 174 4.70 1.82 20.10
CA ARG A 174 3.30 2.21 19.95
C ARG A 174 3.17 3.68 20.21
N VAL A 175 2.73 4.40 19.19
CA VAL A 175 2.48 5.84 19.28
C VAL A 175 0.98 6.08 19.36
N GLN A 176 0.55 6.86 20.34
CA GLN A 176 -0.83 7.32 20.39
C GLN A 176 -1.02 8.53 19.49
N ILE A 177 -1.98 8.41 18.58
CA ILE A 177 -2.38 9.49 17.68
C ILE A 177 -3.79 9.95 18.07
N ASP A 178 -3.95 11.24 18.24
CA ASP A 178 -5.26 11.81 18.55
C ASP A 178 -6.15 11.81 17.32
N TYR A 179 -7.40 11.39 17.50
CA TYR A 179 -8.45 11.63 16.53
C TYR A 179 -8.92 13.09 16.58
N GLN A 180 -9.46 13.58 15.50
CA GLN A 180 -10.34 14.75 15.58
C GLN A 180 -11.43 14.52 16.62
N ALA A 181 -11.88 15.59 17.28
CA ALA A 181 -12.97 15.50 18.24
C ALA A 181 -14.16 14.72 17.66
N PRO A 182 -14.59 13.62 18.29
CA PRO A 182 -15.66 12.80 17.77
C PRO A 182 -16.98 13.59 17.72
N PRO A 183 -17.86 13.30 16.75
CA PRO A 183 -19.12 13.99 16.64
C PRO A 183 -20.02 13.69 17.85
N THR A 184 -20.71 14.71 18.31
CA THR A 184 -21.72 14.56 19.38
C THR A 184 -22.97 13.84 18.87
N ARG A 185 -23.76 13.26 19.79
CA ARG A 185 -25.06 12.66 19.45
C ARG A 185 -25.91 13.62 18.61
N LYS A 186 -26.07 14.88 19.06
CA LYS A 186 -26.87 15.89 18.38
C LYS A 186 -26.41 16.15 16.92
N GLN A 187 -25.10 16.17 16.70
CA GLN A 187 -24.53 16.32 15.35
C GLN A 187 -24.81 15.11 14.45
N LEU A 188 -24.71 13.89 14.98
CA LEU A 188 -25.02 12.67 14.24
C LEU A 188 -26.50 12.58 13.87
N GLU A 189 -27.39 12.89 14.80
CA GLU A 189 -28.83 12.94 14.58
C GLU A 189 -29.19 13.99 13.52
N ALA A 190 -28.62 15.19 13.60
CA ALA A 190 -28.81 16.25 12.62
C ALA A 190 -28.34 15.84 11.22
N TYR A 191 -27.17 15.22 11.12
CA TYR A 191 -26.63 14.71 9.86
C TYR A 191 -27.52 13.61 9.26
N LEU A 192 -28.01 12.69 10.06
CA LEU A 192 -28.93 11.63 9.61
C LEU A 192 -30.30 12.18 9.18
N ALA A 193 -30.71 13.31 9.75
CA ALA A 193 -31.90 14.06 9.35
C ALA A 193 -31.71 14.95 8.11
N GLY A 194 -30.54 14.90 7.47
CA GLY A 194 -30.27 15.61 6.19
C GLY A 194 -29.52 16.93 6.33
N LYS A 195 -29.06 17.33 7.52
CA LYS A 195 -28.16 18.47 7.69
C LYS A 195 -26.75 18.15 7.21
N PRO A 196 -25.90 19.14 6.91
CA PRO A 196 -24.50 18.92 6.55
C PRO A 196 -23.76 18.08 7.60
N ALA A 197 -22.72 17.37 7.15
CA ALA A 197 -21.86 16.60 8.06
C ALA A 197 -21.23 17.51 9.11
N PRO A 198 -21.01 17.01 10.34
CA PRO A 198 -20.46 17.80 11.45
C PRO A 198 -19.01 18.24 11.24
N PHE A 199 -18.33 17.68 10.27
CA PHE A 199 -16.96 18.03 9.87
C PHE A 199 -16.79 17.83 8.36
N LYS A 200 -15.85 18.56 7.77
CA LYS A 200 -15.45 18.42 6.38
C LYS A 200 -14.64 17.12 6.26
N SER A 201 -15.30 16.01 6.07
CA SER A 201 -14.65 14.74 5.80
C SER A 201 -15.43 13.96 4.76
N TYR A 202 -14.69 13.40 3.82
CA TYR A 202 -15.15 12.43 2.83
C TYR A 202 -16.02 11.32 3.40
N GLU A 203 -15.97 11.06 4.69
CA GLU A 203 -16.08 9.68 5.12
C GLU A 203 -17.13 9.43 6.18
N LEU A 204 -17.86 10.41 6.60
CA LEU A 204 -19.00 10.13 7.45
C LEU A 204 -20.17 9.60 6.59
N SER A 205 -20.04 8.36 6.10
CA SER A 205 -21.19 7.72 5.44
C SER A 205 -22.36 7.66 6.43
N ARG A 206 -23.59 7.69 5.92
CA ARG A 206 -24.80 7.53 6.76
C ARG A 206 -24.79 6.22 7.55
N THR A 207 -24.17 5.17 6.99
CA THR A 207 -23.98 3.88 7.67
C THR A 207 -23.03 4.01 8.86
N HIS A 208 -21.91 4.71 8.69
CA HIS A 208 -20.98 4.98 9.77
C HIS A 208 -21.61 5.85 10.86
N ALA A 209 -22.29 6.94 10.48
CA ALA A 209 -23.02 7.78 11.42
C ALA A 209 -24.04 7.01 12.27
N ARG A 210 -24.82 6.10 11.67
CA ARG A 210 -25.72 5.20 12.40
C ARG A 210 -24.98 4.26 13.35
N ARG A 211 -23.79 3.78 12.97
CA ARG A 211 -22.95 2.94 13.84
C ARG A 211 -22.48 3.71 15.07
N LEU A 212 -21.96 4.90 14.88
CA LEU A 212 -21.49 5.78 15.97
C LEU A 212 -22.65 6.15 16.90
N LEU A 213 -23.81 6.52 16.36
CA LEU A 213 -25.00 6.84 17.14
C LEU A 213 -25.45 5.65 17.99
N ARG A 214 -25.45 4.44 17.45
CA ARG A 214 -25.75 3.22 18.22
C ARG A 214 -24.76 2.98 19.36
N GLN A 215 -23.46 3.24 19.17
CA GLN A 215 -22.46 3.15 20.24
C GLN A 215 -22.78 4.12 21.37
N LEU A 216 -23.04 5.41 21.05
CA LEU A 216 -23.43 6.42 22.03
C LEU A 216 -24.74 6.09 22.74
N THR A 217 -25.71 5.52 22.04
CA THR A 217 -26.99 5.09 22.64
C THR A 217 -26.83 3.96 23.64
N ARG A 218 -25.82 3.10 23.44
CA ARG A 218 -25.46 2.03 24.38
C ARG A 218 -24.57 2.49 25.53
N GLY A 219 -24.32 3.81 25.67
CA GLY A 219 -23.46 4.37 26.71
C GLY A 219 -21.95 4.24 26.44
N HIS A 220 -21.56 3.79 25.26
CA HIS A 220 -20.14 3.70 24.92
C HIS A 220 -19.59 5.08 24.58
N LYS A 221 -18.41 5.41 25.08
CA LYS A 221 -17.63 6.58 24.64
C LYS A 221 -17.02 6.31 23.28
N LEU A 222 -17.02 7.29 22.39
CA LEU A 222 -16.27 7.22 21.15
C LEU A 222 -14.77 7.38 21.46
N ARG A 223 -13.94 6.67 20.71
CA ARG A 223 -12.48 6.75 20.87
C ARG A 223 -12.00 8.15 20.48
N THR A 224 -11.07 8.67 21.25
CA THR A 224 -10.37 9.93 21.00
C THR A 224 -8.93 9.74 20.56
N THR A 225 -8.38 8.54 20.74
CA THR A 225 -7.02 8.18 20.38
C THR A 225 -6.99 6.86 19.61
N TYR A 226 -5.95 6.71 18.80
CA TYR A 226 -5.61 5.48 18.08
C TYR A 226 -4.18 5.08 18.42
N ASP A 227 -3.99 3.83 18.82
CA ASP A 227 -2.66 3.26 19.02
C ASP A 227 -2.11 2.81 17.66
N PHE A 228 -1.13 3.53 17.17
CA PHE A 228 -0.42 3.19 15.94
C PHE A 228 0.82 2.37 16.29
N PRO A 229 0.98 1.15 15.71
CA PRO A 229 2.15 0.29 15.92
C PRO A 229 3.40 0.82 15.23
#